data_6e4bd3dab6350a9662f5051569fcccc8
#
_entry.id   6e4bd3dab6350a9662f5051569fcccc8
#
_cell.length_a   1.000
_cell.length_b   1.000
_cell.length_c   1.000
_cell.angle_alpha   90.00
_cell.angle_beta   90.00
_cell.angle_gamma   90.00
#
_symmetry.space_group_name_H-M   'P 1'
#
loop_
_entity.id
_entity.type
_entity.pdbx_description
1 polymer ?
#
loop_
_entity_poly.entity_id
_entity_poly.type
_entity_poly.pdbx_seq_one_letter_code
_entity_poly.pdbx_strand_id
1 'polypeptide(L)'
;MNRDELQQAVIEAIQVVAPEIEGDEIDADEALREECDLDSMDYLHFLAALKQSTAINVPEADYGRVDTLNKLLDYLQRAGSQ
;
A
#
# COMPACT_ATOMS: atom_id res chain seq x y z
N MET A 1 8.05 -10.01 -7.60
CA MET A 1 8.56 -9.51 -6.31
C MET A 1 8.07 -10.43 -5.19
N ASN A 2 8.92 -10.72 -4.21
CA ASN A 2 8.50 -11.47 -3.05
C ASN A 2 7.76 -10.54 -2.06
N ARG A 3 7.22 -11.10 -0.98
CA ARG A 3 6.43 -10.32 -0.02
C ARG A 3 7.25 -9.21 0.65
N ASP A 4 8.52 -9.49 0.96
CA ASP A 4 9.38 -8.48 1.60
C ASP A 4 9.63 -7.30 0.66
N GLU A 5 9.85 -7.58 -0.61
CA GLU A 5 10.05 -6.53 -1.62
C GLU A 5 8.77 -5.71 -1.82
N LEU A 6 7.61 -6.38 -1.84
CA LEU A 6 6.32 -5.71 -1.94
C LEU A 6 6.06 -4.84 -0.72
N GLN A 7 6.39 -5.34 0.47
CA GLN A 7 6.23 -4.56 1.69
C GLN A 7 7.09 -3.31 1.66
N GLN A 8 8.33 -3.42 1.20
CA GLN A 8 9.22 -2.28 1.07
C GLN A 8 8.67 -1.26 0.08
N ALA A 9 8.12 -1.73 -1.05
CA ALA A 9 7.50 -0.85 -2.03
C ALA A 9 6.29 -0.12 -1.46
N VAL A 10 5.47 -0.80 -0.67
CA VAL A 10 4.32 -0.18 0.00
C VAL A 10 4.77 0.90 0.97
N ILE A 11 5.78 0.62 1.80
CA ILE A 11 6.32 1.58 2.76
C ILE A 11 6.86 2.81 2.04
N GLU A 12 7.62 2.63 0.97
CA GLU A 12 8.16 3.73 0.19
C GLU A 12 7.06 4.58 -0.44
N ALA A 13 6.00 3.93 -0.94
CA ALA A 13 4.85 4.64 -1.50
C ALA A 13 4.12 5.46 -0.43
N ILE A 14 3.99 4.92 0.78
CA ILE A 14 3.40 5.67 1.90
C ILE A 14 4.25 6.90 2.22
N GLN A 15 5.56 6.76 2.19
CA GLN A 15 6.48 7.85 2.50
C GLN A 15 6.48 8.96 1.46
N VAL A 16 5.95 8.69 0.26
CA VAL A 16 5.75 9.75 -0.74
C VAL A 16 4.70 10.75 -0.25
N VAL A 17 3.64 10.27 0.40
CA VAL A 17 2.54 11.12 0.87
C VAL A 17 2.64 11.45 2.36
N ALA A 18 3.38 10.67 3.12
CA ALA A 18 3.55 10.84 4.57
C ALA A 18 5.00 10.52 4.95
N PRO A 19 5.95 11.41 4.64
CA PRO A 19 7.38 11.12 4.80
C PRO A 19 7.82 10.90 6.25
N GLU A 20 7.01 11.34 7.21
CA GLU A 20 7.29 11.15 8.63
C GLU A 20 6.98 9.74 9.14
N ILE A 21 6.26 8.94 8.36
CA ILE A 21 5.88 7.58 8.77
C ILE A 21 7.07 6.64 8.56
N GLU A 22 7.38 5.85 9.58
CA GLU A 22 8.38 4.80 9.48
C GLU A 22 7.69 3.44 9.34
N GLY A 23 8.32 2.53 8.59
CA GLY A 23 7.72 1.24 8.26
C GLY A 23 7.36 0.40 9.48
N ASP A 24 8.15 0.48 10.54
CA ASP A 24 7.91 -0.29 11.76
C ASP A 24 6.78 0.28 12.63
N GLU A 25 6.30 1.47 12.30
CA GLU A 25 5.15 2.08 12.99
C GLU A 25 3.82 1.58 12.42
N ILE A 26 3.82 0.89 11.29
CA ILE A 26 2.61 0.46 10.62
C ILE A 26 2.17 -0.89 11.14
N ASP A 27 0.97 -0.95 11.73
CA ASP A 27 0.36 -2.21 12.13
C ASP A 27 -0.27 -2.87 10.90
N ALA A 28 0.16 -4.08 10.59
CA ALA A 28 -0.27 -4.77 9.37
C ALA A 28 -1.76 -5.14 9.37
N ASP A 29 -2.40 -5.15 10.52
CA ASP A 29 -3.81 -5.52 10.66
C ASP A 29 -4.74 -4.31 10.83
N GLU A 30 -4.18 -3.11 10.91
CA GLU A 30 -4.98 -1.88 11.03
C GLU A 30 -5.15 -1.22 9.66
N ALA A 31 -6.19 -0.41 9.52
CA ALA A 31 -6.44 0.30 8.28
C ALA A 31 -5.33 1.30 8.00
N LEU A 32 -4.69 1.20 6.82
CA LEU A 32 -3.58 2.08 6.45
C LEU A 32 -3.97 3.55 6.46
N ARG A 33 -5.18 3.87 6.03
CA ARG A 33 -5.64 5.26 6.01
C ARG A 33 -5.71 5.85 7.40
N GLU A 34 -6.08 5.04 8.40
CA GLU A 34 -6.15 5.47 9.79
C GLU A 34 -4.76 5.53 10.42
N GLU A 35 -3.95 4.50 10.19
CA GLU A 35 -2.60 4.41 10.73
C GLU A 35 -1.71 5.55 10.25
N CYS A 36 -1.83 5.92 8.98
CA CYS A 36 -0.99 6.92 8.35
C CYS A 36 -1.69 8.27 8.18
N ASP A 37 -2.92 8.39 8.70
CA ASP A 37 -3.73 9.60 8.62
C ASP A 37 -3.87 10.11 7.19
N LEU A 38 -4.19 9.20 6.26
CA LEU A 38 -4.33 9.53 4.85
C LEU A 38 -5.77 9.88 4.52
N ASP A 39 -5.98 11.01 3.85
CA ASP A 39 -7.29 11.33 3.30
C ASP A 39 -7.46 10.65 1.93
N SER A 40 -8.58 10.89 1.26
CA SER A 40 -8.88 10.25 -0.03
C SER A 40 -7.84 10.58 -1.09
N MET A 41 -7.40 11.84 -1.14
CA MET A 41 -6.39 12.27 -2.11
C MET A 41 -5.04 11.63 -1.83
N ASP A 42 -4.64 11.59 -0.56
CA ASP A 42 -3.38 10.96 -0.16
C ASP A 42 -3.39 9.48 -0.49
N TYR A 43 -4.51 8.80 -0.27
CA TYR A 43 -4.64 7.39 -0.56
C TYR A 43 -4.49 7.12 -2.06
N LEU A 44 -5.12 7.96 -2.89
CA LEU A 44 -4.98 7.85 -4.35
C LEU A 44 -3.54 8.09 -4.80
N HIS A 45 -2.87 9.08 -4.23
CA HIS A 45 -1.47 9.34 -4.53
C HIS A 45 -0.57 8.19 -4.10
N PHE A 46 -0.85 7.60 -2.94
CA PHE A 46 -0.14 6.43 -2.45
C PHE A 46 -0.28 5.25 -3.44
N LEU A 47 -1.49 4.96 -3.89
CA LEU A 47 -1.72 3.87 -4.83
C LEU A 47 -1.06 4.14 -6.18
N ALA A 48 -1.03 5.39 -6.63
CA ALA A 48 -0.34 5.77 -7.86
C ALA A 48 1.17 5.55 -7.76
N ALA A 49 1.77 5.92 -6.62
CA ALA A 49 3.18 5.70 -6.38
C ALA A 49 3.50 4.20 -6.30
N LEU A 50 2.63 3.43 -5.67
CA LEU A 50 2.79 1.99 -5.57
C LEU A 50 2.73 1.33 -6.95
N LYS A 51 1.82 1.78 -7.81
CA LYS A 51 1.71 1.28 -9.18
C LYS A 51 3.01 1.52 -9.96
N GLN A 52 3.64 2.67 -9.77
CA GLN A 52 4.90 2.98 -10.45
C GLN A 52 6.02 2.04 -10.00
N SER A 53 6.02 1.66 -8.73
CA SER A 53 7.07 0.78 -8.18
C SER A 53 6.86 -0.69 -8.52
N THR A 54 5.60 -1.15 -8.55
CA THR A 54 5.27 -2.57 -8.69
C THR A 54 4.70 -2.93 -10.05
N ALA A 55 4.29 -1.93 -10.84
CA ALA A 55 3.56 -2.11 -12.10
C ALA A 55 2.21 -2.82 -11.92
N ILE A 56 1.69 -2.86 -10.68
CA ILE A 56 0.43 -3.50 -10.36
C ILE A 56 -0.61 -2.42 -10.10
N ASN A 57 -1.72 -2.45 -10.83
CA ASN A 57 -2.82 -1.51 -10.64
C ASN A 57 -3.85 -2.10 -9.68
N VAL A 58 -4.30 -1.28 -8.71
CA VAL A 58 -5.41 -1.63 -7.83
C VAL A 58 -6.61 -0.82 -8.30
N PRO A 59 -7.62 -1.45 -8.93
CA PRO A 59 -8.80 -0.72 -9.38
C PRO A 59 -9.62 -0.22 -8.20
N GLU A 60 -10.34 0.86 -8.42
CA GLU A 60 -11.14 1.51 -7.38
C GLU A 60 -12.13 0.52 -6.72
N ALA A 61 -12.70 -0.39 -7.51
CA ALA A 61 -13.63 -1.38 -6.99
C ALA A 61 -13.01 -2.29 -5.92
N ASP A 62 -11.69 -2.42 -5.90
CA ASP A 62 -10.98 -3.29 -4.96
C ASP A 62 -10.39 -2.54 -3.76
N TYR A 63 -10.60 -1.23 -3.66
CA TYR A 63 -10.01 -0.44 -2.58
C TYR A 63 -10.42 -0.93 -1.19
N GLY A 64 -11.65 -1.39 -1.03
CA GLY A 64 -12.10 -1.93 0.26
C GLY A 64 -11.47 -3.27 0.63
N ARG A 65 -10.82 -3.93 -0.32
CA ARG A 65 -10.16 -5.23 -0.09
C ARG A 65 -8.68 -5.09 0.26
N VAL A 66 -8.15 -3.88 0.22
CA VAL A 66 -6.73 -3.62 0.43
C VAL A 66 -6.54 -2.54 1.50
N ASP A 67 -7.45 -2.47 2.47
CA ASP A 67 -7.44 -1.41 3.48
C ASP A 67 -6.36 -1.60 4.55
N THR A 68 -5.85 -2.83 4.74
CA THR A 68 -4.75 -3.07 5.67
C THR A 68 -3.50 -3.46 4.90
N LEU A 69 -2.32 -3.36 5.55
CA LEU A 69 -1.07 -3.77 4.93
C LEU A 69 -1.10 -5.25 4.53
N ASN A 70 -1.57 -6.13 5.41
CA ASN A 70 -1.65 -7.55 5.11
C ASN A 70 -2.54 -7.83 3.90
N LYS A 71 -3.72 -7.22 3.85
CA LYS A 71 -4.63 -7.41 2.72
C LYS A 71 -4.04 -6.87 1.42
N LEU A 72 -3.37 -5.73 1.49
CA LEU A 72 -2.73 -5.15 0.32
C LEU A 72 -1.60 -6.05 -0.19
N LEU A 73 -0.78 -6.57 0.71
CA LEU A 73 0.31 -7.47 0.32
C LEU A 73 -0.23 -8.76 -0.32
N ASP A 74 -1.30 -9.33 0.26
CA ASP A 74 -1.94 -10.51 -0.34
C ASP A 74 -2.44 -10.23 -1.74
N TYR A 75 -3.07 -9.06 -1.93
CA TYR A 75 -3.57 -8.65 -3.23
C TYR A 75 -2.44 -8.50 -4.24
N LEU A 76 -1.37 -7.83 -3.85
CA LEU A 76 -0.22 -7.60 -4.73
C LEU A 76 0.47 -8.91 -5.11
N GLN A 77 0.58 -9.84 -4.17
CA GLN A 77 1.18 -11.14 -4.47
C GLN A 77 0.37 -11.92 -5.49
N ARG A 78 -0.96 -11.89 -5.37
CA ARG A 78 -1.84 -12.56 -6.33
C ARG A 78 -1.75 -11.92 -7.71
N ALA A 79 -1.79 -10.61 -7.76
CA ALA A 79 -1.73 -9.88 -9.02
C ALA A 79 -0.37 -10.04 -9.71
N GLY A 80 0.70 -10.06 -8.92
CA GLY A 80 2.06 -10.15 -9.45
C GLY A 80 2.50 -11.55 -9.83
N SER A 81 1.75 -12.57 -9.46
CA SER A 81 2.11 -13.98 -9.74
C SER A 81 1.53 -14.50 -11.05
N GLN A 82 0.88 -13.66 -11.82
CA GLN A 82 0.31 -14.05 -13.11
C GLN A 82 1.27 -13.87 -14.26
#